data_9c53c26fd94984744eb8ccc8a6be2e22
#
_entry.id   9c53c26fd94984744eb8ccc8a6be2e22
#
_cell.length_a   1.000
_cell.length_b   1.000
_cell.length_c   1.000
_cell.angle_alpha   90.00
_cell.angle_beta   90.00
_cell.angle_gamma   90.00
#
_symmetry.space_group_name_H-M   'P 1'
#
loop_
_entity.id
_entity.type
_entity.pdbx_description
1 polymer ?
#
loop_
_entity_poly.entity_id
_entity_poly.type
_entity_poly.pdbx_seq_one_letter_code
_entity_poly.pdbx_strand_id
1 'polypeptide(L)'
;VSSAASDVYKRQEVSRDLTRRMLLPADIVEADKEGIIHFHDSDYFAQHMHNCDLVNLEDMLQNGTVISDTLIERPHSFSTACNIATQIIAQVASNQYGGQSISLAHLAPFVQVSREKIRRETLAEIEELGVHPTEEKINDIVEQRLRKEVNRGVQTIQYQVVTLLTTNGQAPFVTVFMYLNEAKNEQEKHDLAMIIEETLKQRHKGVKNEKGVWITPAFPKLIYVLEEDNITEDSKYWYLTELAAKCTAKRMVPDYISEKVMLQSKIDKNGEGHCFTCMGCRSFLTPYVDENGKPKYYGRFNQGVVTVNLIDIGLSAGKDLDKFWKIFDERMELCHRALQCRHERLTGTLSDAAPILWQYGALARLKKGEKIDKLLHGGYSTLSLGYAGLWECVYSLIGKKLTEKEGKELGLKIMQKLNDYCAKWKKEENIDYSIYGTPLESTTYKFAKCLQKRFGIIKGVTDKNYITNSYHVHVTENIDAFSTVSYTHLRAHETGRN
;
A
#
# COMPACT_ATOMS: atom_id res chain seq x y z
N VAL A 1 -20.03 -21.48 9.62
CA VAL A 1 -19.72 -20.04 9.66
C VAL A 1 -19.95 -19.58 11.08
N SER A 2 -18.93 -19.00 11.73
CA SER A 2 -19.10 -18.49 13.10
C SER A 2 -20.17 -17.38 13.12
N SER A 3 -20.89 -17.22 14.23
CA SER A 3 -21.87 -16.14 14.43
C SER A 3 -21.25 -14.77 14.13
N ALA A 4 -19.99 -14.55 14.53
CA ALA A 4 -19.25 -13.32 14.28
C ALA A 4 -19.08 -13.01 12.79
N ALA A 5 -18.74 -13.99 11.96
CA ALA A 5 -18.63 -13.79 10.50
C ALA A 5 -19.98 -13.46 9.86
N SER A 6 -21.08 -14.09 10.35
CA SER A 6 -22.44 -13.76 9.90
C SER A 6 -22.83 -12.33 10.25
N ASP A 7 -22.48 -11.85 11.44
CA ASP A 7 -22.79 -10.49 11.88
C ASP A 7 -21.98 -9.43 11.14
N VAL A 8 -20.72 -9.69 10.85
CA VAL A 8 -19.89 -8.84 9.98
C VAL A 8 -20.52 -8.73 8.58
N TYR A 9 -20.92 -9.84 7.98
CA TYR A 9 -21.56 -9.84 6.67
C TYR A 9 -22.88 -9.03 6.67
N LYS A 10 -23.74 -9.22 7.66
CA LYS A 10 -24.99 -8.46 7.79
C LYS A 10 -24.71 -6.95 7.92
N ARG A 11 -23.73 -6.57 8.73
CA ARG A 11 -23.33 -5.17 8.87
C ARG A 11 -22.86 -4.57 7.55
N GLN A 12 -22.03 -5.28 6.79
CA GLN A 12 -21.56 -4.84 5.48
C GLN A 12 -22.70 -4.64 4.49
N GLU A 13 -23.65 -5.57 4.41
CA GLU A 13 -24.81 -5.45 3.52
C GLU A 13 -25.74 -4.29 3.92
N VAL A 14 -26.01 -4.09 5.20
CA VAL A 14 -26.78 -2.94 5.69
C VAL A 14 -26.06 -1.63 5.38
N SER A 15 -24.76 -1.54 5.63
CA SER A 15 -23.96 -0.35 5.33
C SER A 15 -23.94 -0.04 3.83
N ARG A 16 -23.83 -1.05 2.98
CA ARG A 16 -23.87 -0.91 1.50
C ARG A 16 -25.26 -0.42 1.03
N ASP A 17 -26.31 -0.93 1.61
CA ASP A 17 -27.69 -0.51 1.28
C ASP A 17 -27.93 0.95 1.71
N LEU A 18 -27.54 1.33 2.93
CA LEU A 18 -27.59 2.73 3.39
C LEU A 18 -26.79 3.67 2.48
N THR A 19 -25.60 3.27 2.11
CA THR A 19 -24.73 4.04 1.21
C THR A 19 -25.43 4.31 -0.12
N ARG A 20 -26.03 3.29 -0.71
CA ARG A 20 -26.70 3.39 -2.03
C ARG A 20 -28.02 4.13 -2.00
N ARG A 21 -28.78 4.02 -0.90
CA ARG A 21 -30.11 4.65 -0.82
C ARG A 21 -30.10 6.05 -0.27
N MET A 22 -29.13 6.38 0.62
CA MET A 22 -29.23 7.59 1.42
C MET A 22 -28.00 8.50 1.32
N LEU A 23 -26.82 7.96 1.03
CA LEU A 23 -25.56 8.70 1.19
C LEU A 23 -24.92 9.12 -0.14
N LEU A 24 -25.18 8.39 -1.22
CA LEU A 24 -24.63 8.72 -2.53
C LEU A 24 -25.70 9.31 -3.45
N PRO A 25 -25.35 10.26 -4.33
CA PRO A 25 -26.22 10.73 -5.41
C PRO A 25 -26.71 9.57 -6.29
N ALA A 26 -27.95 9.62 -6.73
CA ALA A 26 -28.60 8.54 -7.48
C ALA A 26 -27.89 8.17 -8.78
N ASP A 27 -27.35 9.17 -9.48
CA ASP A 27 -26.59 8.98 -10.73
C ASP A 27 -25.25 8.25 -10.51
N ILE A 28 -24.57 8.51 -9.40
CA ILE A 28 -23.35 7.79 -9.00
C ILE A 28 -23.69 6.36 -8.68
N VAL A 29 -24.78 6.10 -7.96
CA VAL A 29 -25.25 4.75 -7.64
C VAL A 29 -25.61 3.97 -8.90
N GLU A 30 -26.29 4.61 -9.85
CA GLU A 30 -26.66 3.96 -11.10
C GLU A 30 -25.42 3.65 -11.96
N ALA A 31 -24.48 4.59 -12.06
CA ALA A 31 -23.23 4.38 -12.77
C ALA A 31 -22.38 3.25 -12.16
N ASP A 32 -22.40 3.10 -10.84
CA ASP A 32 -21.74 1.96 -10.16
C ASP A 32 -22.44 0.63 -10.48
N LYS A 33 -23.77 0.60 -10.51
CA LYS A 33 -24.55 -0.59 -10.86
C LYS A 33 -24.38 -1.01 -12.32
N GLU A 34 -24.33 -0.04 -13.23
CA GLU A 34 -24.12 -0.28 -14.66
C GLU A 34 -22.67 -0.62 -15.01
N GLY A 35 -21.73 -0.50 -14.06
CA GLY A 35 -20.32 -0.76 -14.28
C GLY A 35 -19.60 0.29 -15.14
N ILE A 36 -20.13 1.50 -15.18
CA ILE A 36 -19.50 2.68 -15.78
C ILE A 36 -18.32 3.13 -14.93
N ILE A 37 -18.55 3.15 -13.61
CA ILE A 37 -17.54 3.36 -12.58
C ILE A 37 -17.63 2.25 -11.53
N HIS A 38 -16.65 2.20 -10.64
CA HIS A 38 -16.76 1.42 -9.41
C HIS A 38 -16.44 2.31 -8.21
N PHE A 39 -17.43 2.47 -7.35
CA PHE A 39 -17.28 3.13 -6.06
C PHE A 39 -16.82 2.08 -5.05
N HIS A 40 -15.48 2.03 -4.80
CA HIS A 40 -14.88 1.01 -3.95
C HIS A 40 -15.43 1.05 -2.52
N ASP A 41 -15.49 -0.12 -1.86
CA ASP A 41 -15.77 -0.25 -0.43
C ASP A 41 -17.00 0.54 0.04
N SER A 42 -18.09 0.47 -0.73
CA SER A 42 -19.35 1.15 -0.41
C SER A 42 -20.00 0.63 0.88
N ASP A 43 -19.59 -0.55 1.34
CA ASP A 43 -19.96 -1.17 2.60
C ASP A 43 -19.30 -0.55 3.84
N TYR A 44 -18.27 0.29 3.64
CA TYR A 44 -17.63 1.08 4.71
C TYR A 44 -17.97 2.57 4.64
N PHE A 45 -18.58 3.03 3.55
CA PHE A 45 -18.83 4.45 3.32
C PHE A 45 -19.81 5.09 4.33
N ALA A 46 -20.74 4.31 4.88
CA ALA A 46 -21.63 4.79 5.96
C ALA A 46 -20.87 5.18 7.23
N GLN A 47 -19.66 4.67 7.41
CA GLN A 47 -18.76 4.98 8.53
C GLN A 47 -17.80 6.12 8.13
N HIS A 48 -17.29 6.88 9.12
CA HIS A 48 -16.28 7.91 8.89
C HIS A 48 -14.87 7.27 8.84
N MET A 49 -14.69 6.34 7.92
CA MET A 49 -13.45 5.58 7.73
C MET A 49 -12.82 5.95 6.38
N HIS A 50 -11.51 5.97 6.33
CA HIS A 50 -10.72 6.15 5.12
C HIS A 50 -10.15 4.82 4.64
N ASN A 51 -9.45 4.84 3.50
CA ASN A 51 -8.98 3.63 2.83
C ASN A 51 -7.66 3.09 3.42
N CYS A 52 -6.51 3.58 2.97
CA CYS A 52 -5.21 3.01 3.26
C CYS A 52 -4.30 3.96 4.03
N ASP A 53 -3.31 3.40 4.75
CA ASP A 53 -2.40 4.14 5.61
C ASP A 53 -0.92 3.88 5.32
N LEU A 54 -0.10 4.93 5.44
CA LEU A 54 1.34 4.86 5.70
C LEU A 54 1.57 5.12 7.18
N VAL A 55 1.64 4.05 7.98
CA VAL A 55 1.69 4.16 9.44
C VAL A 55 3.02 4.72 9.91
N ASN A 56 2.98 5.77 10.73
CA ASN A 56 4.18 6.32 11.37
C ASN A 56 4.56 5.51 12.60
N LEU A 57 5.00 4.29 12.35
CA LEU A 57 5.42 3.37 13.41
C LEU A 57 6.63 3.91 14.20
N GLU A 58 7.50 4.70 13.55
CA GLU A 58 8.62 5.35 14.23
C GLU A 58 8.14 6.27 15.35
N ASP A 59 7.21 7.18 15.04
CA ASP A 59 6.67 8.11 16.04
C ASP A 59 6.00 7.38 17.20
N MET A 60 5.20 6.35 16.89
CA MET A 60 4.49 5.58 17.91
C MET A 60 5.43 4.82 18.85
N LEU A 61 6.52 4.25 18.32
CA LEU A 61 7.49 3.49 19.11
C LEU A 61 8.47 4.40 19.87
N GLN A 62 8.87 5.54 19.32
CA GLN A 62 9.83 6.43 19.97
C GLN A 62 9.17 7.34 21.00
N ASN A 63 7.97 7.84 20.74
CA ASN A 63 7.26 8.80 21.59
C ASN A 63 6.14 8.17 22.42
N GLY A 64 5.96 6.86 22.29
CA GLY A 64 4.85 6.15 22.92
C GLY A 64 3.52 6.32 22.18
N THR A 65 2.58 5.47 22.52
CA THR A 65 1.22 5.45 21.97
C THR A 65 0.22 4.97 23.02
N VAL A 66 -1.07 4.95 22.67
CA VAL A 66 -2.11 4.39 23.53
C VAL A 66 -2.86 3.30 22.80
N ILE A 67 -2.98 2.14 23.41
CA ILE A 67 -3.72 0.99 22.88
C ILE A 67 -4.71 0.53 23.93
N SER A 68 -6.00 0.51 23.60
CA SER A 68 -7.08 0.12 24.53
C SER A 68 -6.98 0.84 25.88
N ASP A 69 -6.85 2.17 25.84
CA ASP A 69 -6.71 3.07 27.01
C ASP A 69 -5.44 2.84 27.86
N THR A 70 -4.52 2.01 27.39
CA THR A 70 -3.25 1.73 28.06
C THR A 70 -2.11 2.49 27.40
N LEU A 71 -1.38 3.28 28.17
CA LEU A 71 -0.16 3.95 27.71
C LEU A 71 0.91 2.90 27.43
N ILE A 72 1.43 2.92 26.23
CA ILE A 72 2.55 2.10 25.76
C ILE A 72 3.77 3.01 25.61
N GLU A 73 4.72 2.83 26.51
CA GLU A 73 5.98 3.57 26.49
C GLU A 73 6.93 3.04 25.41
N ARG A 74 8.02 3.78 25.21
CA ARG A 74 9.08 3.39 24.29
C ARG A 74 9.62 1.99 24.63
N PRO A 75 9.69 1.04 23.67
CA PRO A 75 10.18 -0.32 23.93
C PRO A 75 11.64 -0.37 24.40
N HIS A 76 11.93 -1.30 25.30
CA HIS A 76 13.27 -1.55 25.83
C HIS A 76 13.97 -2.77 25.22
N SER A 77 13.42 -3.31 24.12
CA SER A 77 14.04 -4.37 23.34
C SER A 77 13.40 -4.46 21.94
N PHE A 78 14.10 -5.10 21.01
CA PHE A 78 13.61 -5.38 19.67
C PHE A 78 12.37 -6.30 19.70
N SER A 79 12.40 -7.34 20.51
CA SER A 79 11.26 -8.26 20.65
C SER A 79 10.00 -7.54 21.15
N THR A 80 10.15 -6.61 22.13
CA THR A 80 9.05 -5.80 22.62
C THR A 80 8.54 -4.84 21.54
N ALA A 81 9.45 -4.20 20.79
CA ALA A 81 9.07 -3.33 19.66
C ALA A 81 8.27 -4.09 18.59
N CYS A 82 8.69 -5.29 18.24
CA CYS A 82 7.96 -6.15 17.30
C CYS A 82 6.56 -6.52 17.82
N ASN A 83 6.43 -6.86 19.09
CA ASN A 83 5.13 -7.18 19.69
C ASN A 83 4.19 -5.97 19.68
N ILE A 84 4.68 -4.79 20.09
CA ILE A 84 3.90 -3.54 20.06
C ILE A 84 3.51 -3.19 18.62
N ALA A 85 4.43 -3.33 17.66
CA ALA A 85 4.14 -3.11 16.25
C ALA A 85 2.96 -3.98 15.75
N THR A 86 2.88 -5.24 16.16
CA THR A 86 1.75 -6.11 15.78
C THR A 86 0.43 -5.67 16.40
N GLN A 87 0.44 -5.15 17.62
CA GLN A 87 -0.75 -4.60 18.27
C GLN A 87 -1.20 -3.31 17.56
N ILE A 88 -0.26 -2.43 17.19
CA ILE A 88 -0.54 -1.23 16.40
C ILE A 88 -1.18 -1.63 15.06
N ILE A 89 -0.60 -2.60 14.35
CA ILE A 89 -1.13 -3.12 13.09
C ILE A 89 -2.59 -3.57 13.24
N ALA A 90 -2.92 -4.31 14.30
CA ALA A 90 -4.28 -4.79 14.55
C ALA A 90 -5.26 -3.64 14.83
N GLN A 91 -4.83 -2.65 15.61
CA GLN A 91 -5.65 -1.47 15.93
C GLN A 91 -5.88 -0.58 14.72
N VAL A 92 -4.83 -0.30 13.94
CA VAL A 92 -4.95 0.48 12.70
C VAL A 92 -5.88 -0.22 11.72
N ALA A 93 -5.69 -1.53 11.48
CA ALA A 93 -6.54 -2.32 10.59
C ALA A 93 -8.01 -2.41 11.03
N SER A 94 -8.30 -2.16 12.31
CA SER A 94 -9.67 -2.10 12.84
C SER A 94 -10.35 -0.74 12.63
N ASN A 95 -9.58 0.30 12.28
CA ASN A 95 -10.06 1.68 12.16
C ASN A 95 -9.99 2.26 10.74
N GLN A 96 -9.60 1.46 9.76
CA GLN A 96 -9.60 1.78 8.34
C GLN A 96 -10.07 0.55 7.54
N TYR A 97 -10.38 0.69 6.25
CA TYR A 97 -10.92 -0.43 5.46
C TYR A 97 -9.98 -0.92 4.35
N GLY A 98 -8.86 -0.28 4.14
CA GLY A 98 -7.86 -0.70 3.13
C GLY A 98 -6.64 -1.38 3.72
N GLY A 99 -5.50 -1.18 3.11
CA GLY A 99 -4.21 -1.69 3.56
C GLY A 99 -3.41 -0.68 4.37
N GLN A 100 -2.44 -1.18 5.10
CA GLN A 100 -1.48 -0.34 5.81
C GLN A 100 -0.06 -0.75 5.45
N SER A 101 0.85 0.21 5.39
CA SER A 101 2.26 -0.05 5.17
C SER A 101 3.09 0.40 6.36
N ILE A 102 4.04 -0.42 6.75
CA ILE A 102 5.05 -0.13 7.78
C ILE A 102 6.44 -0.30 7.20
N SER A 103 7.43 0.42 7.76
CA SER A 103 8.83 0.20 7.42
C SER A 103 9.56 -0.59 8.49
N LEU A 104 10.43 -1.52 8.08
CA LEU A 104 11.34 -2.21 9.00
C LEU A 104 12.41 -1.26 9.56
N ALA A 105 12.72 -0.16 8.88
CA ALA A 105 13.63 0.85 9.39
C ALA A 105 13.18 1.44 10.73
N HIS A 106 11.86 1.53 10.95
CA HIS A 106 11.29 2.01 12.22
C HIS A 106 11.56 1.07 13.41
N LEU A 107 11.91 -0.18 13.13
CA LEU A 107 12.27 -1.18 14.16
C LEU A 107 13.79 -1.28 14.38
N ALA A 108 14.59 -0.85 13.41
CA ALA A 108 16.04 -1.00 13.45
C ALA A 108 16.72 -0.36 14.69
N PRO A 109 16.30 0.83 15.18
CA PRO A 109 16.88 1.42 16.40
C PRO A 109 16.78 0.52 17.64
N PHE A 110 15.76 -0.35 17.70
CA PHE A 110 15.55 -1.25 18.85
C PHE A 110 16.46 -2.47 18.83
N VAL A 111 17.11 -2.77 17.70
CA VAL A 111 18.19 -3.79 17.63
C VAL A 111 19.38 -3.33 18.47
N GLN A 112 19.76 -2.05 18.37
CA GLN A 112 20.85 -1.49 19.18
C GLN A 112 20.47 -1.46 20.67
N VAL A 113 19.23 -1.13 21.00
CA VAL A 113 18.73 -1.19 22.41
C VAL A 113 18.86 -2.63 22.95
N SER A 114 18.50 -3.62 22.17
CA SER A 114 18.67 -5.03 22.56
C SER A 114 20.13 -5.44 22.65
N ARG A 115 21.01 -4.98 21.74
CA ARG A 115 22.45 -5.28 21.79
C ARG A 115 23.06 -4.79 23.08
N GLU A 116 22.77 -3.57 23.50
CA GLU A 116 23.26 -2.99 24.74
C GLU A 116 22.71 -3.73 25.97
N LYS A 117 21.44 -4.10 25.95
CA LYS A 117 20.83 -4.89 27.01
C LYS A 117 21.48 -6.27 27.13
N ILE A 118 21.61 -7.02 26.03
CA ILE A 118 22.21 -8.35 25.98
C ILE A 118 23.67 -8.28 26.42
N ARG A 119 24.41 -7.22 26.06
CA ARG A 119 25.79 -7.04 26.49
C ARG A 119 25.87 -6.89 28.01
N ARG A 120 25.04 -6.04 28.63
CA ARG A 120 25.00 -5.87 30.10
C ARG A 120 24.70 -7.18 30.80
N GLU A 121 23.69 -7.92 30.33
CA GLU A 121 23.30 -9.23 30.85
C GLU A 121 24.44 -10.26 30.72
N THR A 122 25.11 -10.28 29.58
CA THR A 122 26.25 -11.18 29.32
C THR A 122 27.42 -10.86 30.26
N LEU A 123 27.74 -9.59 30.46
CA LEU A 123 28.82 -9.18 31.38
C LEU A 123 28.51 -9.55 32.83
N ALA A 124 27.26 -9.36 33.27
CA ALA A 124 26.83 -9.75 34.61
C ALA A 124 26.93 -11.28 34.82
N GLU A 125 26.52 -12.08 33.84
CA GLU A 125 26.65 -13.57 33.87
C GLU A 125 28.12 -13.99 33.92
N ILE A 126 29.01 -13.33 33.15
CA ILE A 126 30.45 -13.57 33.14
C ILE A 126 31.05 -13.30 34.51
N GLU A 127 30.69 -12.22 35.14
CA GLU A 127 31.14 -11.81 36.48
C GLU A 127 30.67 -12.82 37.55
N GLU A 128 29.40 -13.25 37.50
CA GLU A 128 28.82 -14.25 38.41
C GLU A 128 29.52 -15.62 38.28
N LEU A 129 29.85 -15.99 37.06
CA LEU A 129 30.55 -17.27 36.78
C LEU A 129 32.05 -17.23 37.08
N GLY A 130 32.64 -16.07 37.33
CA GLY A 130 34.05 -15.87 37.60
C GLY A 130 34.96 -16.23 36.42
N VAL A 131 34.45 -16.13 35.18
CA VAL A 131 35.21 -16.41 33.95
C VAL A 131 35.67 -15.13 33.29
N HIS A 132 36.78 -15.18 32.56
CA HIS A 132 37.39 -14.02 31.91
C HIS A 132 37.59 -14.26 30.41
N PRO A 133 36.51 -14.25 29.60
CA PRO A 133 36.63 -14.37 28.15
C PRO A 133 37.27 -13.13 27.55
N THR A 134 37.81 -13.26 26.34
CA THR A 134 38.29 -12.11 25.57
C THR A 134 37.12 -11.24 25.12
N GLU A 135 37.37 -9.95 24.87
CA GLU A 135 36.38 -9.01 24.36
C GLU A 135 35.74 -9.50 23.04
N GLU A 136 36.54 -10.13 22.18
CA GLU A 136 36.05 -10.75 20.94
C GLU A 136 35.00 -11.83 21.22
N LYS A 137 35.26 -12.71 22.18
CA LYS A 137 34.28 -13.76 22.58
C LYS A 137 33.02 -13.16 23.19
N ILE A 138 33.14 -12.09 23.96
CA ILE A 138 31.97 -11.37 24.50
C ILE A 138 31.13 -10.83 23.37
N ASN A 139 31.75 -10.16 22.39
CA ASN A 139 31.05 -9.63 21.22
C ASN A 139 30.39 -10.74 20.40
N ASP A 140 31.04 -11.87 20.19
CA ASP A 140 30.46 -13.02 19.50
C ASP A 140 29.22 -13.57 20.21
N ILE A 141 29.27 -13.69 21.54
CA ILE A 141 28.12 -14.14 22.34
C ILE A 141 26.97 -13.14 22.22
N VAL A 142 27.26 -11.85 22.32
CA VAL A 142 26.25 -10.79 22.21
C VAL A 142 25.58 -10.83 20.85
N GLU A 143 26.34 -10.91 19.75
CA GLU A 143 25.77 -10.96 18.38
C GLU A 143 24.99 -12.24 18.12
N GLN A 144 25.44 -13.39 18.65
CA GLN A 144 24.66 -14.63 18.54
C GLN A 144 23.31 -14.55 19.29
N ARG A 145 23.29 -13.97 20.48
CA ARG A 145 22.07 -13.76 21.27
C ARG A 145 21.15 -12.74 20.58
N LEU A 146 21.71 -11.69 20.05
CA LEU A 146 20.99 -10.67 19.30
C LEU A 146 20.32 -11.25 18.05
N ARG A 147 21.03 -12.04 17.26
CA ARG A 147 20.44 -12.73 16.09
C ARG A 147 19.27 -13.65 16.47
N LYS A 148 19.33 -14.31 17.62
CA LYS A 148 18.21 -15.11 18.14
C LYS A 148 17.02 -14.24 18.52
N GLU A 149 17.27 -13.07 19.09
CA GLU A 149 16.20 -12.12 19.41
C GLU A 149 15.57 -11.53 18.15
N VAL A 150 16.37 -11.15 17.16
CA VAL A 150 15.87 -10.66 15.86
C VAL A 150 15.00 -11.74 15.18
N ASN A 151 15.46 -13.00 15.16
CA ASN A 151 14.68 -14.12 14.65
C ASN A 151 13.31 -14.23 15.33
N ARG A 152 13.25 -14.18 16.67
CA ARG A 152 11.99 -14.26 17.44
C ARG A 152 11.08 -13.05 17.17
N GLY A 153 11.64 -11.83 17.11
CA GLY A 153 10.88 -10.63 16.84
C GLY A 153 10.24 -10.64 15.45
N VAL A 154 11.01 -11.01 14.43
CA VAL A 154 10.49 -11.14 13.05
C VAL A 154 9.44 -12.26 12.97
N GLN A 155 9.67 -13.38 13.65
CA GLN A 155 8.70 -14.47 13.75
C GLN A 155 7.39 -14.00 14.39
N THR A 156 7.46 -13.17 15.43
CA THR A 156 6.28 -12.58 16.07
C THR A 156 5.46 -11.78 15.06
N ILE A 157 6.09 -10.89 14.29
CA ILE A 157 5.39 -10.12 13.26
C ILE A 157 4.74 -11.05 12.24
N GLN A 158 5.49 -12.03 11.70
CA GLN A 158 4.98 -12.93 10.67
C GLN A 158 3.77 -13.73 11.14
N TYR A 159 3.82 -14.33 12.33
CA TYR A 159 2.73 -15.15 12.84
C TYR A 159 1.54 -14.34 13.32
N GLN A 160 1.78 -13.21 13.99
CA GLN A 160 0.70 -12.34 14.47
C GLN A 160 -0.11 -11.77 13.31
N VAL A 161 0.54 -11.26 12.26
CA VAL A 161 -0.17 -10.72 11.08
C VAL A 161 -1.05 -11.79 10.41
N VAL A 162 -0.65 -13.06 10.43
CA VAL A 162 -1.43 -14.16 9.82
C VAL A 162 -2.56 -14.63 10.73
N THR A 163 -2.41 -14.55 12.05
CA THR A 163 -3.36 -15.10 13.02
C THR A 163 -4.30 -14.07 13.64
N LEU A 164 -3.96 -12.77 13.55
CA LEU A 164 -4.83 -11.70 14.03
C LEU A 164 -6.07 -11.54 13.15
N LEU A 165 -7.19 -11.29 13.80
CA LEU A 165 -8.42 -10.85 13.17
C LEU A 165 -8.72 -9.43 13.66
N THR A 166 -9.07 -8.55 12.73
CA THR A 166 -9.54 -7.20 13.04
C THR A 166 -10.98 -7.26 13.55
N THR A 167 -11.46 -6.16 14.12
CA THR A 167 -12.89 -6.00 14.47
C THR A 167 -13.82 -6.12 13.27
N ASN A 168 -13.28 -5.97 12.06
CA ASN A 168 -13.99 -6.17 10.80
C ASN A 168 -14.02 -7.63 10.33
N GLY A 169 -13.44 -8.57 11.10
CA GLY A 169 -13.43 -10.00 10.80
C GLY A 169 -12.47 -10.40 9.68
N GLN A 170 -11.54 -9.54 9.31
CA GLN A 170 -10.53 -9.79 8.27
C GLN A 170 -9.13 -9.86 8.88
N ALA A 171 -8.22 -10.59 8.23
CA ALA A 171 -6.80 -10.48 8.55
C ALA A 171 -6.28 -9.08 8.16
N PRO A 172 -5.36 -8.48 8.94
CA PRO A 172 -4.77 -7.19 8.60
C PRO A 172 -4.09 -7.24 7.23
N PHE A 173 -4.49 -6.33 6.34
CA PHE A 173 -3.81 -6.14 5.06
C PHE A 173 -2.57 -5.28 5.30
N VAL A 174 -1.41 -5.92 5.43
CA VAL A 174 -0.14 -5.26 5.79
C VAL A 174 0.87 -5.39 4.66
N THR A 175 1.55 -4.29 4.37
CA THR A 175 2.73 -4.23 3.52
C THR A 175 3.93 -3.85 4.37
N VAL A 176 5.02 -4.58 4.22
CA VAL A 176 6.29 -4.34 4.93
C VAL A 176 7.32 -3.85 3.94
N PHE A 177 7.86 -2.68 4.21
CA PHE A 177 8.85 -2.00 3.39
C PHE A 177 10.27 -2.28 3.89
N MET A 178 11.14 -2.68 2.98
CA MET A 178 12.53 -3.08 3.22
C MET A 178 13.45 -2.19 2.40
N TYR A 179 13.94 -1.11 3.00
CA TYR A 179 14.73 -0.07 2.35
C TYR A 179 15.95 0.30 3.23
N LEU A 180 17.17 -0.05 2.81
CA LEU A 180 18.39 0.14 3.61
C LEU A 180 18.74 1.63 3.79
N ASN A 181 18.60 2.45 2.75
CA ASN A 181 18.90 3.87 2.81
C ASN A 181 17.90 4.70 3.62
N GLU A 182 16.88 4.07 4.20
CA GLU A 182 16.01 4.71 5.20
C GLU A 182 16.66 4.77 6.60
N ALA A 183 17.71 3.98 6.83
CA ALA A 183 18.50 3.99 8.06
C ALA A 183 19.28 5.31 8.21
N LYS A 184 19.35 5.82 9.44
CA LYS A 184 19.93 7.13 9.76
C LYS A 184 21.46 7.15 9.86
N ASN A 185 22.06 5.97 10.02
CA ASN A 185 23.52 5.79 10.13
C ASN A 185 23.91 4.35 9.76
N GLU A 186 25.21 4.10 9.62
CA GLU A 186 25.74 2.79 9.19
C GLU A 186 25.44 1.65 10.16
N GLN A 187 25.42 1.91 11.48
CA GLN A 187 25.06 0.87 12.45
C GLN A 187 23.57 0.48 12.31
N GLU A 188 22.70 1.47 12.21
CA GLU A 188 21.27 1.24 11.98
C GLU A 188 21.01 0.53 10.65
N LYS A 189 21.78 0.87 9.60
CA LYS A 189 21.74 0.21 8.29
C LYS A 189 22.14 -1.27 8.39
N HIS A 190 23.19 -1.56 9.13
CA HIS A 190 23.60 -2.94 9.41
C HIS A 190 22.52 -3.72 10.18
N ASP A 191 21.94 -3.10 11.19
CA ASP A 191 20.87 -3.69 12.00
C ASP A 191 19.59 -3.90 11.20
N LEU A 192 19.26 -2.95 10.33
CA LEU A 192 18.14 -3.08 9.38
C LEU A 192 18.39 -4.22 8.37
N ALA A 193 19.61 -4.36 7.87
CA ALA A 193 19.98 -5.48 7.00
C ALA A 193 19.77 -6.84 7.69
N MET A 194 20.07 -6.94 8.98
CA MET A 194 19.81 -8.15 9.78
C MET A 194 18.31 -8.47 9.88
N ILE A 195 17.47 -7.45 10.07
CA ILE A 195 16.01 -7.62 10.12
C ILE A 195 15.47 -8.04 8.75
N ILE A 196 15.95 -7.42 7.67
CA ILE A 196 15.55 -7.76 6.29
C ILE A 196 15.96 -9.21 5.95
N GLU A 197 17.19 -9.58 6.27
CA GLU A 197 17.71 -10.94 6.06
C GLU A 197 16.79 -11.97 6.73
N GLU A 198 16.47 -11.75 7.99
CA GLU A 198 15.62 -12.66 8.75
C GLU A 198 14.18 -12.71 8.22
N THR A 199 13.64 -11.56 7.82
CA THR A 199 12.30 -11.45 7.21
C THR A 199 12.23 -12.26 5.92
N LEU A 200 13.23 -12.14 5.05
CA LEU A 200 13.31 -12.90 3.80
C LEU A 200 13.49 -14.41 4.05
N LYS A 201 14.35 -14.80 5.01
CA LYS A 201 14.55 -16.21 5.39
C LYS A 201 13.25 -16.86 5.86
N GLN A 202 12.52 -16.18 6.75
CA GLN A 202 11.26 -16.70 7.29
C GLN A 202 10.17 -16.72 6.22
N ARG A 203 10.10 -15.72 5.34
CA ARG A 203 9.17 -15.73 4.21
C ARG A 203 9.51 -16.85 3.22
N HIS A 204 10.78 -17.08 2.90
CA HIS A 204 11.20 -18.18 2.04
C HIS A 204 10.80 -19.54 2.64
N LYS A 205 10.91 -19.71 3.95
CA LYS A 205 10.43 -20.90 4.66
C LYS A 205 8.90 -21.02 4.59
N GLY A 206 8.16 -19.93 4.80
CA GLY A 206 6.71 -19.89 4.86
C GLY A 206 6.14 -20.17 6.24
N VAL A 207 4.85 -20.46 6.30
CA VAL A 207 4.13 -20.86 7.52
C VAL A 207 3.48 -22.23 7.32
N LYS A 208 3.29 -23.00 8.39
CA LYS A 208 2.57 -24.27 8.32
C LYS A 208 1.07 -24.03 8.43
N ASN A 209 0.30 -24.66 7.55
CA ASN A 209 -1.14 -24.74 7.70
C ASN A 209 -1.53 -25.83 8.72
N GLU A 210 -2.83 -26.01 8.95
CA GLU A 210 -3.39 -27.02 9.87
C GLU A 210 -2.96 -28.46 9.56
N LYS A 211 -2.59 -28.74 8.30
CA LYS A 211 -2.13 -30.05 7.84
C LYS A 211 -0.60 -30.22 7.93
N GLY A 212 0.08 -29.23 8.53
CA GLY A 212 1.54 -29.24 8.66
C GLY A 212 2.30 -28.92 7.36
N VAL A 213 1.62 -28.54 6.29
CA VAL A 213 2.23 -28.19 5.00
C VAL A 213 2.70 -26.73 5.02
N TRP A 214 3.93 -26.52 4.52
CA TRP A 214 4.49 -25.17 4.38
C TRP A 214 3.84 -24.42 3.22
N ILE A 215 3.14 -23.34 3.52
CA ILE A 215 2.46 -22.49 2.56
C ILE A 215 3.02 -21.05 2.57
N THR A 216 2.71 -20.30 1.53
CA THR A 216 2.97 -18.86 1.47
C THR A 216 1.80 -18.15 2.13
N PRO A 217 2.01 -17.40 3.23
CA PRO A 217 0.95 -16.57 3.80
C PRO A 217 0.61 -15.40 2.86
N ALA A 218 -0.67 -15.00 2.81
CA ALA A 218 -1.11 -13.87 2.00
C ALA A 218 -0.49 -12.55 2.48
N PHE A 219 -0.32 -12.39 3.79
CA PHE A 219 0.26 -11.21 4.44
C PHE A 219 1.38 -11.59 5.42
N PRO A 220 2.25 -10.62 5.74
CA PRO A 220 2.42 -9.31 5.12
C PRO A 220 2.89 -9.42 3.66
N LYS A 221 2.50 -8.47 2.81
CA LYS A 221 3.20 -8.25 1.52
C LYS A 221 4.57 -7.67 1.82
N LEU A 222 5.55 -8.04 1.01
CA LEU A 222 6.92 -7.56 1.17
C LEU A 222 7.30 -6.72 -0.04
N ILE A 223 7.90 -5.54 0.21
CA ILE A 223 8.48 -4.69 -0.82
C ILE A 223 9.96 -4.51 -0.51
N TYR A 224 10.80 -4.83 -1.48
CA TYR A 224 12.26 -4.74 -1.37
C TYR A 224 12.78 -3.68 -2.33
N VAL A 225 13.60 -2.76 -1.82
CA VAL A 225 14.18 -1.69 -2.63
C VAL A 225 15.53 -2.13 -3.17
N LEU A 226 15.71 -1.96 -4.48
CA LEU A 226 16.97 -2.14 -5.17
C LEU A 226 17.74 -0.83 -5.13
N GLU A 227 18.88 -0.83 -4.44
CA GLU A 227 19.74 0.31 -4.13
C GLU A 227 21.16 0.05 -4.62
N GLU A 228 22.01 1.07 -4.68
CA GLU A 228 23.41 0.89 -5.08
C GLU A 228 24.15 -0.11 -4.20
N ASP A 229 23.85 -0.13 -2.88
CA ASP A 229 24.48 -1.03 -1.90
C ASP A 229 24.08 -2.50 -2.01
N ASN A 230 23.09 -2.83 -2.84
CA ASN A 230 22.56 -4.20 -2.94
C ASN A 230 22.27 -4.69 -4.36
N ILE A 231 22.54 -3.88 -5.41
CA ILE A 231 22.12 -4.21 -6.78
C ILE A 231 23.20 -4.96 -7.61
N THR A 232 24.45 -4.92 -7.19
CA THR A 232 25.57 -5.58 -7.90
C THR A 232 26.25 -6.61 -7.00
N GLU A 233 26.86 -7.64 -7.61
CA GLU A 233 27.46 -8.78 -6.90
C GLU A 233 28.60 -8.37 -5.95
N ASP A 234 29.27 -7.25 -6.22
CA ASP A 234 30.33 -6.66 -5.40
C ASP A 234 29.83 -5.70 -4.32
N SER A 235 28.51 -5.40 -4.29
CA SER A 235 27.95 -4.51 -3.29
C SER A 235 27.82 -5.19 -1.91
N LYS A 236 27.95 -4.40 -0.84
CA LYS A 236 28.00 -4.85 0.55
C LYS A 236 26.80 -5.72 0.95
N TYR A 237 25.63 -5.42 0.43
CA TYR A 237 24.38 -6.06 0.78
C TYR A 237 23.78 -6.90 -0.37
N TRP A 238 24.57 -7.28 -1.38
CA TRP A 238 24.14 -8.14 -2.48
C TRP A 238 23.48 -9.43 -2.00
N TYR A 239 23.99 -10.03 -0.93
CA TYR A 239 23.42 -11.26 -0.37
C TYR A 239 21.93 -11.15 -0.01
N LEU A 240 21.44 -9.94 0.31
CA LEU A 240 20.01 -9.70 0.56
C LEU A 240 19.21 -9.79 -0.73
N THR A 241 19.71 -9.23 -1.83
CA THR A 241 19.08 -9.30 -3.15
C THR A 241 19.05 -10.73 -3.67
N GLU A 242 20.14 -11.48 -3.49
CA GLU A 242 20.18 -12.90 -3.81
C GLU A 242 19.14 -13.70 -3.01
N LEU A 243 19.01 -13.43 -1.71
CA LEU A 243 18.02 -14.03 -0.85
C LEU A 243 16.58 -13.61 -1.24
N ALA A 244 16.37 -12.34 -1.58
CA ALA A 244 15.10 -11.84 -2.08
C ALA A 244 14.69 -12.54 -3.39
N ALA A 245 15.62 -12.70 -4.33
CA ALA A 245 15.38 -13.42 -5.58
C ALA A 245 15.01 -14.91 -5.34
N LYS A 246 15.72 -15.59 -4.44
CA LYS A 246 15.39 -16.97 -4.00
C LYS A 246 13.99 -17.03 -3.37
N CYS A 247 13.65 -16.02 -2.57
CA CYS A 247 12.32 -15.93 -1.96
C CYS A 247 11.24 -15.72 -3.03
N THR A 248 11.46 -14.82 -3.99
CA THR A 248 10.53 -14.58 -5.10
C THR A 248 10.31 -15.81 -5.95
N ALA A 249 11.36 -16.54 -6.31
CA ALA A 249 11.28 -17.77 -7.09
C ALA A 249 10.40 -18.85 -6.41
N LYS A 250 10.36 -18.89 -5.08
CA LYS A 250 9.60 -19.88 -4.32
C LYS A 250 8.24 -19.39 -3.84
N ARG A 251 8.11 -18.10 -3.52
CA ARG A 251 6.97 -17.52 -2.81
C ARG A 251 6.27 -16.40 -3.55
N MET A 252 6.80 -15.97 -4.70
CA MET A 252 6.30 -14.86 -5.52
C MET A 252 6.28 -13.51 -4.76
N VAL A 253 7.13 -13.35 -3.79
CA VAL A 253 7.39 -12.13 -3.02
C VAL A 253 8.87 -12.09 -2.62
N PRO A 254 9.47 -10.91 -2.42
CA PRO A 254 8.92 -9.55 -2.41
C PRO A 254 8.62 -9.00 -3.81
N ASP A 255 7.83 -7.90 -3.85
CA ASP A 255 7.81 -6.97 -4.98
C ASP A 255 9.03 -6.06 -4.89
N TYR A 256 9.49 -5.54 -6.04
CA TYR A 256 10.71 -4.74 -6.12
C TYR A 256 10.43 -3.30 -6.51
N ILE A 257 11.13 -2.36 -5.87
CA ILE A 257 11.18 -0.94 -6.22
C ILE A 257 12.61 -0.58 -6.56
N SER A 258 12.83 0.10 -7.70
CA SER A 258 14.12 0.70 -8.00
C SER A 258 14.22 2.07 -7.36
N GLU A 259 15.16 2.25 -6.43
CA GLU A 259 15.47 3.55 -5.81
C GLU A 259 15.79 4.59 -6.88
N LYS A 260 16.71 4.27 -7.80
CA LYS A 260 17.11 5.15 -8.89
C LYS A 260 15.94 5.69 -9.72
N VAL A 261 15.00 4.81 -10.07
CA VAL A 261 13.81 5.20 -10.86
C VAL A 261 12.85 6.03 -10.03
N MET A 262 12.65 5.67 -8.77
CA MET A 262 11.75 6.42 -7.89
C MET A 262 12.29 7.81 -7.57
N LEU A 263 13.58 7.95 -7.29
CA LEU A 263 14.20 9.24 -7.05
C LEU A 263 14.09 10.16 -8.27
N GLN A 264 14.26 9.64 -9.48
CA GLN A 264 14.07 10.43 -10.72
C GLN A 264 12.63 10.94 -10.91
N SER A 265 11.64 10.22 -10.37
CA SER A 265 10.21 10.50 -10.60
C SER A 265 9.56 11.25 -9.43
N LYS A 266 10.13 11.17 -8.22
CA LYS A 266 9.46 11.51 -6.96
C LYS A 266 10.32 12.35 -6.00
N ILE A 267 11.47 12.88 -6.44
CA ILE A 267 12.24 13.84 -5.66
C ILE A 267 11.49 15.17 -5.65
N ASP A 268 11.54 15.89 -4.52
CA ASP A 268 11.01 17.24 -4.43
C ASP A 268 11.84 18.23 -5.28
N LYS A 269 11.36 19.50 -5.37
CA LYS A 269 12.00 20.55 -6.16
C LYS A 269 13.42 20.92 -5.67
N ASN A 270 13.77 20.54 -4.44
CA ASN A 270 15.07 20.85 -3.81
C ASN A 270 16.06 19.69 -3.95
N GLY A 271 15.67 18.57 -4.56
CA GLY A 271 16.50 17.37 -4.66
C GLY A 271 16.59 16.59 -3.35
N GLU A 272 15.80 16.95 -2.34
CA GLU A 272 15.71 16.22 -1.08
C GLU A 272 14.61 15.16 -1.18
N GLY A 273 14.89 14.03 -0.60
CA GLY A 273 13.93 12.93 -0.54
C GLY A 273 14.60 11.58 -0.66
N HIS A 274 13.86 10.55 -0.31
CA HIS A 274 14.28 9.17 -0.48
C HIS A 274 13.13 8.33 -1.06
N CYS A 275 13.43 7.09 -1.39
CA CYS A 275 12.42 6.13 -1.81
C CYS A 275 11.37 5.95 -0.71
N PHE A 276 10.13 5.70 -1.09
CA PHE A 276 9.03 5.46 -0.17
C PHE A 276 8.10 4.35 -0.65
N THR A 277 7.37 3.76 0.27
CA THR A 277 6.48 2.63 -0.01
C THR A 277 5.15 3.06 -0.60
N CYS A 278 4.53 2.14 -1.34
CA CYS A 278 3.09 2.24 -1.61
C CYS A 278 2.27 1.88 -0.38
N MET A 279 1.04 2.35 -0.35
CA MET A 279 0.01 1.87 0.58
C MET A 279 -0.63 0.61 0.02
N GLY A 280 -0.78 -0.38 0.87
CA GLY A 280 -1.36 -1.66 0.46
C GLY A 280 -0.59 -2.27 -0.71
N CYS A 281 -1.24 -2.37 -1.90
CA CYS A 281 -0.64 -3.06 -3.04
C CYS A 281 0.13 -2.15 -4.01
N ARG A 282 -0.43 -0.99 -4.36
CA ARG A 282 0.07 -0.17 -5.49
C ARG A 282 -0.25 1.32 -5.40
N SER A 283 -0.90 1.79 -4.33
CA SER A 283 -1.22 3.21 -4.19
C SER A 283 -0.02 3.97 -3.67
N PHE A 284 0.54 4.84 -4.49
CA PHE A 284 1.57 5.78 -4.07
C PHE A 284 0.93 7.13 -3.82
N LEU A 285 1.19 7.70 -2.63
CA LEU A 285 0.83 9.08 -2.37
C LEU A 285 1.75 10.02 -3.14
N THR A 286 1.23 11.18 -3.51
CA THR A 286 2.08 12.24 -4.04
C THR A 286 3.06 12.72 -2.96
N PRO A 287 4.26 13.18 -3.33
CA PRO A 287 5.19 13.79 -2.39
C PRO A 287 4.51 14.93 -1.61
N TYR A 288 4.78 14.98 -0.32
CA TYR A 288 4.25 16.01 0.57
C TYR A 288 5.38 16.57 1.43
N VAL A 289 5.40 17.87 1.58
CA VAL A 289 6.35 18.59 2.42
C VAL A 289 5.58 19.21 3.57
N ASP A 290 6.05 18.97 4.79
CA ASP A 290 5.43 19.48 6.01
C ASP A 290 5.63 21.00 6.18
N GLU A 291 5.07 21.57 7.26
CA GLU A 291 5.17 22.98 7.59
C GLU A 291 6.62 23.48 7.84
N ASN A 292 7.55 22.56 8.07
CA ASN A 292 8.97 22.83 8.25
C ASN A 292 9.79 22.67 6.96
N GLY A 293 9.13 22.43 5.83
CA GLY A 293 9.76 22.20 4.55
C GLY A 293 10.40 20.81 4.39
N LYS A 294 10.09 19.85 5.28
CA LYS A 294 10.66 18.50 5.24
C LYS A 294 9.72 17.52 4.55
N PRO A 295 10.23 16.63 3.69
CA PRO A 295 9.44 15.55 3.12
C PRO A 295 8.84 14.66 4.21
N LYS A 296 7.54 14.36 4.10
CA LYS A 296 6.82 13.48 5.02
C LYS A 296 6.31 12.25 4.27
N TYR A 297 6.82 11.09 4.64
CA TYR A 297 6.48 9.82 3.99
C TYR A 297 5.46 9.01 4.77
N TYR A 298 5.55 9.01 6.10
CA TYR A 298 4.67 8.27 7.00
C TYR A 298 3.71 9.20 7.76
N GLY A 299 2.70 8.62 8.38
CA GLY A 299 1.63 9.38 9.00
C GLY A 299 0.72 10.03 7.95
N ARG A 300 0.51 9.37 6.79
CA ARG A 300 -0.29 9.85 5.68
C ARG A 300 -1.29 8.77 5.25
N PHE A 301 -2.34 9.15 4.53
CA PHE A 301 -3.42 8.22 4.21
C PHE A 301 -4.12 8.52 2.88
N ASN A 302 -4.85 7.53 2.37
CA ASN A 302 -5.74 7.65 1.23
C ASN A 302 -7.19 7.79 1.71
N GLN A 303 -7.89 8.82 1.26
CA GLN A 303 -9.28 9.09 1.64
C GLN A 303 -10.26 8.10 1.00
N GLY A 304 -9.97 7.60 -0.19
CA GLY A 304 -10.79 6.64 -0.90
C GLY A 304 -10.49 6.55 -2.40
N VAL A 305 -11.14 5.60 -3.05
CA VAL A 305 -10.90 5.24 -4.46
C VAL A 305 -12.21 5.18 -5.23
N VAL A 306 -12.19 5.68 -6.46
CA VAL A 306 -13.23 5.45 -7.48
C VAL A 306 -12.53 5.03 -8.78
N THR A 307 -12.97 3.93 -9.39
CA THR A 307 -12.36 3.41 -10.62
C THR A 307 -13.26 3.61 -11.83
N VAL A 308 -12.73 4.20 -12.91
CA VAL A 308 -13.42 4.32 -14.19
C VAL A 308 -13.21 3.08 -15.06
N ASN A 309 -14.27 2.66 -15.74
CA ASN A 309 -14.21 1.59 -16.74
C ASN A 309 -13.92 2.20 -18.12
N LEU A 310 -12.66 2.16 -18.55
CA LEU A 310 -12.25 2.71 -19.86
C LEU A 310 -12.88 1.97 -21.04
N ILE A 311 -13.19 0.68 -20.88
CA ILE A 311 -13.83 -0.12 -21.94
C ILE A 311 -15.25 0.38 -22.21
N ASP A 312 -15.96 0.80 -21.17
CA ASP A 312 -17.29 1.40 -21.30
C ASP A 312 -17.24 2.65 -22.19
N ILE A 313 -16.25 3.51 -21.99
CA ILE A 313 -16.03 4.72 -22.79
C ILE A 313 -15.75 4.32 -24.25
N GLY A 314 -14.80 3.38 -24.46
CA GLY A 314 -14.43 2.92 -25.80
C GLY A 314 -15.60 2.33 -26.59
N LEU A 315 -16.36 1.43 -25.99
CA LEU A 315 -17.52 0.80 -26.62
C LEU A 315 -18.69 1.76 -26.85
N SER A 316 -18.93 2.70 -25.92
CA SER A 316 -19.98 3.74 -26.06
C SER A 316 -19.66 4.73 -27.19
N ALA A 317 -18.37 4.97 -27.43
CA ALA A 317 -17.91 5.82 -28.52
C ALA A 317 -18.01 5.13 -29.90
N GLY A 318 -17.98 3.81 -29.92
CA GLY A 318 -17.78 3.05 -31.16
C GLY A 318 -16.34 3.23 -31.65
N LYS A 319 -16.14 3.59 -32.90
CA LYS A 319 -14.79 3.89 -33.44
C LYS A 319 -14.55 5.39 -33.68
N ASP A 320 -15.37 6.22 -33.06
CA ASP A 320 -15.35 7.69 -33.17
C ASP A 320 -14.50 8.26 -32.03
N LEU A 321 -13.31 8.78 -32.34
CA LEU A 321 -12.37 9.34 -31.35
C LEU A 321 -12.89 10.68 -30.76
N ASP A 322 -13.58 11.50 -31.51
CA ASP A 322 -14.13 12.77 -30.98
C ASP A 322 -15.24 12.47 -29.98
N LYS A 323 -16.11 11.53 -30.29
CA LYS A 323 -17.13 11.03 -29.40
C LYS A 323 -16.51 10.37 -28.15
N PHE A 324 -15.39 9.65 -28.32
CA PHE A 324 -14.65 9.05 -27.22
C PHE A 324 -14.21 10.11 -26.19
N TRP A 325 -13.55 11.17 -26.64
CA TRP A 325 -13.07 12.20 -25.74
C TRP A 325 -14.21 12.94 -25.04
N LYS A 326 -15.34 13.16 -25.74
CA LYS A 326 -16.52 13.75 -25.11
C LYS A 326 -17.08 12.87 -23.97
N ILE A 327 -17.25 11.57 -24.23
CA ILE A 327 -17.72 10.62 -23.20
C ILE A 327 -16.68 10.50 -22.08
N PHE A 328 -15.39 10.53 -22.42
CA PHE A 328 -14.32 10.52 -21.43
C PHE A 328 -14.44 11.70 -20.46
N ASP A 329 -14.63 12.91 -20.96
CA ASP A 329 -14.80 14.10 -20.12
C ASP A 329 -16.06 13.99 -19.22
N GLU A 330 -17.16 13.47 -19.73
CA GLU A 330 -18.37 13.18 -18.93
C GLU A 330 -18.12 12.16 -17.81
N ARG A 331 -17.34 11.12 -18.08
CA ARG A 331 -16.98 10.11 -17.07
C ARG A 331 -15.99 10.64 -16.03
N MET A 332 -15.09 11.55 -16.43
CA MET A 332 -14.19 12.20 -15.48
C MET A 332 -14.96 13.10 -14.50
N GLU A 333 -15.95 13.86 -14.96
CA GLU A 333 -16.81 14.65 -14.10
C GLU A 333 -17.59 13.76 -13.11
N LEU A 334 -18.09 12.62 -13.56
CA LEU A 334 -18.78 11.66 -12.70
C LEU A 334 -17.84 11.08 -11.64
N CYS A 335 -16.62 10.69 -12.02
CA CYS A 335 -15.60 10.19 -11.10
C CYS A 335 -15.18 11.25 -10.08
N HIS A 336 -15.04 12.50 -10.52
CA HIS A 336 -14.71 13.64 -9.66
C HIS A 336 -15.75 13.82 -8.55
N ARG A 337 -17.03 13.92 -8.90
CA ARG A 337 -18.13 14.02 -7.92
C ARG A 337 -18.18 12.82 -6.97
N ALA A 338 -17.93 11.64 -7.48
CA ALA A 338 -17.87 10.43 -6.65
C ALA A 338 -16.69 10.46 -5.67
N LEU A 339 -15.52 11.00 -6.07
CA LEU A 339 -14.37 11.21 -5.19
C LEU A 339 -14.64 12.32 -4.16
N GLN A 340 -15.32 13.40 -4.57
CA GLN A 340 -15.75 14.45 -3.65
C GLN A 340 -16.67 13.90 -2.54
N CYS A 341 -17.60 12.99 -2.86
CA CYS A 341 -18.40 12.31 -1.84
C CYS A 341 -17.53 11.61 -0.78
N ARG A 342 -16.37 11.01 -1.18
CA ARG A 342 -15.40 10.44 -0.24
C ARG A 342 -14.79 11.48 0.69
N HIS A 343 -14.38 12.61 0.13
CA HIS A 343 -13.80 13.72 0.88
C HIS A 343 -14.81 14.32 1.85
N GLU A 344 -16.00 14.64 1.38
CA GLU A 344 -17.08 15.21 2.19
C GLU A 344 -17.47 14.31 3.36
N ARG A 345 -17.45 12.99 3.14
CA ARG A 345 -17.75 12.01 4.18
C ARG A 345 -16.79 12.05 5.35
N LEU A 346 -15.53 12.41 5.13
CA LEU A 346 -14.49 12.53 6.16
C LEU A 346 -14.48 13.92 6.81
N THR A 347 -14.97 14.93 6.11
CA THR A 347 -14.99 16.33 6.59
C THR A 347 -15.80 16.44 7.88
N GLY A 348 -15.25 17.16 8.86
CA GLY A 348 -15.87 17.34 10.18
C GLY A 348 -15.68 16.15 11.15
N THR A 349 -15.02 15.08 10.74
CA THR A 349 -14.73 13.94 11.62
C THR A 349 -13.84 14.40 12.78
N LEU A 350 -14.22 14.01 14.01
CA LEU A 350 -13.44 14.31 15.21
C LEU A 350 -12.34 13.27 15.39
N SER A 351 -11.22 13.69 15.95
CA SER A 351 -10.08 12.81 16.29
C SER A 351 -10.47 11.64 17.20
N ASP A 352 -11.56 11.79 17.95
CA ASP A 352 -12.13 10.78 18.83
C ASP A 352 -12.74 9.58 18.07
N ALA A 353 -13.04 9.72 16.78
CA ALA A 353 -13.60 8.63 15.99
C ALA A 353 -12.64 7.43 15.85
N ALA A 354 -11.32 7.71 15.81
CA ALA A 354 -10.27 6.69 15.75
C ALA A 354 -8.99 7.23 16.43
N PRO A 355 -8.93 7.23 17.78
CA PRO A 355 -7.82 7.85 18.51
C PRO A 355 -6.43 7.31 18.12
N ILE A 356 -6.31 6.01 17.87
CA ILE A 356 -5.05 5.40 17.44
C ILE A 356 -4.50 6.04 16.16
N LEU A 357 -5.38 6.45 15.24
CA LEU A 357 -5.00 7.08 13.98
C LEU A 357 -4.68 8.56 14.16
N TRP A 358 -5.57 9.27 14.85
CA TRP A 358 -5.58 10.73 14.84
C TRP A 358 -4.92 11.38 16.04
N GLN A 359 -4.91 10.72 17.23
CA GLN A 359 -4.37 11.28 18.47
C GLN A 359 -3.05 10.62 18.90
N TYR A 360 -2.85 9.33 18.58
CA TYR A 360 -1.77 8.54 19.19
C TYR A 360 -0.65 8.15 18.22
N GLY A 361 -0.53 8.85 17.09
CA GLY A 361 0.68 8.88 16.28
C GLY A 361 0.68 8.02 15.02
N ALA A 362 -0.33 7.15 14.78
CA ALA A 362 -0.32 6.35 13.55
C ALA A 362 -0.36 7.24 12.30
N LEU A 363 -1.19 8.28 12.29
CA LEU A 363 -1.28 9.26 11.21
C LEU A 363 -1.02 10.68 11.71
N ALA A 364 -1.47 11.04 12.90
CA ALA A 364 -1.31 12.37 13.47
C ALA A 364 -1.28 12.32 15.02
N ARG A 365 -1.01 13.47 15.62
CA ARG A 365 -1.12 13.72 17.08
C ARG A 365 -2.03 14.93 17.35
N LEU A 366 -3.29 14.81 16.91
CA LEU A 366 -4.32 15.80 17.18
C LEU A 366 -4.77 15.76 18.62
N LYS A 367 -5.25 16.88 19.13
CA LYS A 367 -5.90 16.93 20.45
C LYS A 367 -7.26 16.23 20.38
N LYS A 368 -7.72 15.72 21.54
CA LYS A 368 -9.06 15.16 21.69
C LYS A 368 -10.11 16.19 21.26
N GLY A 369 -11.11 15.78 20.47
CA GLY A 369 -12.15 16.64 19.95
C GLY A 369 -11.74 17.56 18.78
N GLU A 370 -10.48 17.50 18.32
CA GLU A 370 -10.03 18.25 17.17
C GLU A 370 -10.52 17.59 15.88
N LYS A 371 -10.93 18.40 14.89
CA LYS A 371 -11.34 17.90 13.57
C LYS A 371 -10.13 17.51 12.72
N ILE A 372 -10.28 16.46 11.91
CA ILE A 372 -9.22 16.00 11.00
C ILE A 372 -9.13 16.82 9.71
N ASP A 373 -9.97 17.83 9.51
CA ASP A 373 -10.14 18.56 8.23
C ASP A 373 -8.81 19.06 7.65
N LYS A 374 -7.90 19.56 8.50
CA LYS A 374 -6.57 20.01 8.05
C LYS A 374 -5.72 18.89 7.41
N LEU A 375 -6.02 17.64 7.71
CA LEU A 375 -5.34 16.48 7.14
C LEU A 375 -5.94 16.02 5.80
N LEU A 376 -7.08 16.59 5.40
CA LEU A 376 -7.76 16.25 4.16
C LEU A 376 -7.29 17.10 2.97
N HIS A 377 -6.52 18.16 3.22
CA HIS A 377 -6.08 19.15 2.24
C HIS A 377 -4.55 19.26 2.15
N GLY A 378 -4.08 20.03 1.17
CA GLY A 378 -2.67 20.41 1.05
C GLY A 378 -1.71 19.26 0.72
N GLY A 379 -2.22 18.10 0.33
CA GLY A 379 -1.39 16.92 0.01
C GLY A 379 -1.07 16.01 1.19
N TYR A 380 -1.57 16.28 2.39
CA TYR A 380 -1.37 15.38 3.54
C TYR A 380 -2.00 14.01 3.31
N SER A 381 -3.15 13.97 2.68
CA SER A 381 -3.85 12.77 2.21
C SER A 381 -4.24 12.88 0.74
N THR A 382 -4.62 11.79 0.11
CA THR A 382 -4.85 11.70 -1.33
C THR A 382 -6.18 11.00 -1.63
N LEU A 383 -6.91 11.47 -2.63
CA LEU A 383 -7.99 10.75 -3.31
C LEU A 383 -7.44 10.04 -4.54
N SER A 384 -7.86 8.82 -4.80
CA SER A 384 -7.34 8.03 -5.92
C SER A 384 -8.36 7.80 -7.01
N LEU A 385 -8.02 8.26 -8.24
CA LEU A 385 -8.73 7.93 -9.46
C LEU A 385 -8.19 6.63 -10.04
N GLY A 386 -8.92 5.54 -9.83
CA GLY A 386 -8.62 4.24 -10.43
C GLY A 386 -9.06 4.16 -11.89
N TYR A 387 -8.44 3.28 -12.65
CA TYR A 387 -8.84 2.99 -14.03
C TYR A 387 -8.64 1.51 -14.36
N ALA A 388 -9.41 1.00 -15.31
CA ALA A 388 -9.39 -0.40 -15.72
C ALA A 388 -9.63 -0.57 -17.20
N GLY A 389 -9.04 -1.61 -17.80
CA GLY A 389 -9.32 -2.02 -19.16
C GLY A 389 -8.72 -1.11 -20.24
N LEU A 390 -7.54 -0.54 -20.00
CA LEU A 390 -6.88 0.31 -21.00
C LEU A 390 -6.59 -0.46 -22.29
N TRP A 391 -6.20 -1.73 -22.19
CA TRP A 391 -5.91 -2.56 -23.33
C TRP A 391 -7.15 -2.76 -24.22
N GLU A 392 -8.25 -3.21 -23.64
CA GLU A 392 -9.50 -3.45 -24.37
C GLU A 392 -10.12 -2.15 -24.88
N CYS A 393 -9.97 -1.05 -24.15
CA CYS A 393 -10.42 0.27 -24.57
C CYS A 393 -9.74 0.68 -25.88
N VAL A 394 -8.42 0.66 -25.92
CA VAL A 394 -7.63 1.00 -27.12
C VAL A 394 -7.95 0.05 -28.27
N TYR A 395 -8.01 -1.26 -27.99
CA TYR A 395 -8.32 -2.26 -29.00
C TYR A 395 -9.73 -2.07 -29.59
N SER A 396 -10.73 -1.75 -28.78
CA SER A 396 -12.10 -1.51 -29.26
C SER A 396 -12.22 -0.27 -30.14
N LEU A 397 -11.42 0.77 -29.88
CA LEU A 397 -11.44 2.03 -30.60
C LEU A 397 -10.76 1.97 -31.97
N ILE A 398 -9.54 1.46 -32.01
CA ILE A 398 -8.69 1.54 -33.20
C ILE A 398 -8.27 0.17 -33.76
N GLY A 399 -8.67 -0.94 -33.12
CA GLY A 399 -8.30 -2.30 -33.53
C GLY A 399 -6.81 -2.62 -33.39
N LYS A 400 -6.08 -1.81 -32.58
CA LYS A 400 -4.65 -1.95 -32.32
C LYS A 400 -4.40 -2.32 -30.88
N LYS A 401 -3.39 -3.16 -30.65
CA LYS A 401 -2.97 -3.57 -29.31
C LYS A 401 -2.10 -2.49 -28.66
N LEU A 402 -2.05 -2.44 -27.33
CA LEU A 402 -1.11 -1.56 -26.62
C LEU A 402 0.37 -1.86 -26.94
N THR A 403 0.65 -3.07 -27.43
CA THR A 403 1.98 -3.49 -27.88
C THR A 403 2.36 -2.94 -29.26
N GLU A 404 1.41 -2.43 -30.03
CA GLU A 404 1.62 -1.78 -31.33
C GLU A 404 1.80 -0.27 -31.14
N LYS A 405 2.50 0.40 -32.06
CA LYS A 405 2.87 1.81 -31.97
C LYS A 405 1.66 2.72 -31.77
N GLU A 406 0.67 2.62 -32.63
CA GLU A 406 -0.54 3.46 -32.57
C GLU A 406 -1.37 3.19 -31.30
N GLY A 407 -1.42 1.93 -30.86
CA GLY A 407 -2.09 1.55 -29.61
C GLY A 407 -1.38 2.12 -28.39
N LYS A 408 -0.04 2.07 -28.36
CA LYS A 408 0.76 2.67 -27.30
C LYS A 408 0.59 4.19 -27.26
N GLU A 409 0.61 4.86 -28.41
CA GLU A 409 0.41 6.31 -28.50
C GLU A 409 -0.96 6.75 -27.96
N LEU A 410 -2.03 6.03 -28.30
CA LEU A 410 -3.36 6.31 -27.79
C LEU A 410 -3.45 6.00 -26.26
N GLY A 411 -2.88 4.89 -25.83
CA GLY A 411 -2.81 4.53 -24.41
C GLY A 411 -2.12 5.61 -23.57
N LEU A 412 -0.97 6.13 -24.04
CA LEU A 412 -0.27 7.23 -23.40
C LEU A 412 -1.09 8.52 -23.35
N LYS A 413 -1.83 8.85 -24.42
CA LYS A 413 -2.73 10.01 -24.43
C LYS A 413 -3.85 9.88 -23.40
N ILE A 414 -4.44 8.69 -23.26
CA ILE A 414 -5.46 8.43 -22.24
C ILE A 414 -4.88 8.60 -20.83
N MET A 415 -3.69 8.03 -20.57
CA MET A 415 -3.02 8.16 -19.29
C MET A 415 -2.66 9.63 -18.96
N GLN A 416 -2.16 10.36 -19.95
CA GLN A 416 -1.87 11.79 -19.78
C GLN A 416 -3.14 12.59 -19.45
N LYS A 417 -4.25 12.33 -20.13
CA LYS A 417 -5.52 13.00 -19.86
C LYS A 417 -6.05 12.71 -18.46
N LEU A 418 -5.89 11.49 -17.95
CA LEU A 418 -6.22 11.15 -16.56
C LEU A 418 -5.38 11.97 -15.58
N ASN A 419 -4.07 12.09 -15.81
CA ASN A 419 -3.17 12.92 -15.01
C ASN A 419 -3.57 14.40 -15.04
N ASP A 420 -3.89 14.92 -16.22
CA ASP A 420 -4.29 16.32 -16.39
C ASP A 420 -5.53 16.65 -15.55
N TYR A 421 -6.50 15.72 -15.48
CA TYR A 421 -7.67 15.88 -14.61
C TYR A 421 -7.29 15.89 -13.13
N CYS A 422 -6.46 14.96 -12.68
CA CYS A 422 -5.99 14.95 -11.30
C CYS A 422 -5.25 16.25 -10.94
N ALA A 423 -4.37 16.74 -11.81
CA ALA A 423 -3.64 17.99 -11.62
C ALA A 423 -4.58 19.21 -11.58
N LYS A 424 -5.60 19.24 -12.47
CA LYS A 424 -6.62 20.29 -12.50
C LYS A 424 -7.38 20.35 -11.17
N TRP A 425 -7.96 19.23 -10.73
CA TRP A 425 -8.75 19.15 -9.49
C TRP A 425 -7.91 19.53 -8.27
N LYS A 426 -6.66 19.04 -8.20
CA LYS A 426 -5.71 19.40 -7.14
C LYS A 426 -5.51 20.91 -7.05
N LYS A 427 -5.32 21.58 -8.18
CA LYS A 427 -5.13 23.04 -8.23
C LYS A 427 -6.37 23.82 -7.82
N GLU A 428 -7.55 23.34 -8.20
CA GLU A 428 -8.83 24.02 -7.96
C GLU A 428 -9.31 23.86 -6.51
N GLU A 429 -9.04 22.72 -5.86
CA GLU A 429 -9.65 22.34 -4.58
C GLU A 429 -8.65 22.24 -3.41
N ASN A 430 -7.34 22.31 -3.68
CA ASN A 430 -6.31 22.05 -2.67
C ASN A 430 -6.44 20.66 -2.01
N ILE A 431 -6.98 19.70 -2.76
CA ILE A 431 -7.07 18.29 -2.39
C ILE A 431 -6.13 17.51 -3.33
N ASP A 432 -5.38 16.57 -2.79
CA ASP A 432 -4.48 15.79 -3.60
C ASP A 432 -5.22 14.66 -4.31
N TYR A 433 -5.13 14.64 -5.63
CA TYR A 433 -5.68 13.61 -6.49
C TYR A 433 -4.54 12.88 -7.19
N SER A 434 -4.61 11.55 -7.24
CA SER A 434 -3.61 10.73 -7.94
C SER A 434 -4.27 9.64 -8.77
N ILE A 435 -3.64 9.28 -9.88
CA ILE A 435 -4.04 8.08 -10.61
C ILE A 435 -3.62 6.84 -9.83
N TYR A 436 -4.45 5.83 -9.90
CA TYR A 436 -4.24 4.57 -9.21
C TYR A 436 -4.48 3.37 -10.11
N GLY A 437 -3.43 2.56 -10.37
CA GLY A 437 -3.56 1.25 -11.01
C GLY A 437 -4.22 0.27 -10.07
N THR A 438 -5.51 0.41 -9.87
CA THR A 438 -6.30 -0.31 -8.88
C THR A 438 -6.14 -1.82 -8.99
N PRO A 439 -5.80 -2.55 -7.92
CA PRO A 439 -6.03 -3.99 -7.89
C PRO A 439 -7.53 -4.24 -7.90
N LEU A 440 -8.01 -4.80 -9.00
CA LEU A 440 -9.45 -4.80 -9.29
C LEU A 440 -10.20 -5.99 -8.68
N GLU A 441 -9.52 -7.01 -8.18
CA GLU A 441 -10.12 -8.18 -7.56
C GLU A 441 -11.44 -8.62 -8.23
N SER A 442 -12.56 -8.61 -7.50
CA SER A 442 -13.89 -8.93 -8.05
C SER A 442 -14.44 -7.87 -9.03
N THR A 443 -13.86 -6.66 -9.06
CA THR A 443 -14.32 -5.58 -9.95
C THR A 443 -14.07 -5.89 -11.42
N THR A 444 -13.03 -6.67 -11.75
CA THR A 444 -12.81 -7.14 -13.13
C THR A 444 -13.97 -7.98 -13.64
N TYR A 445 -14.50 -8.86 -12.79
CA TYR A 445 -15.68 -9.68 -13.09
C TYR A 445 -16.94 -8.82 -13.20
N LYS A 446 -17.19 -7.91 -12.25
CA LYS A 446 -18.31 -6.96 -12.27
C LYS A 446 -18.34 -6.19 -13.58
N PHE A 447 -17.22 -5.56 -13.95
CA PHE A 447 -17.12 -4.78 -15.18
C PHE A 447 -17.34 -5.66 -16.42
N ALA A 448 -16.74 -6.84 -16.50
CA ALA A 448 -16.97 -7.76 -17.61
C ALA A 448 -18.46 -8.11 -17.77
N LYS A 449 -19.16 -8.43 -16.68
CA LYS A 449 -20.60 -8.75 -16.73
C LYS A 449 -21.46 -7.56 -17.12
N CYS A 450 -21.18 -6.37 -16.61
CA CYS A 450 -21.88 -5.15 -17.01
C CYS A 450 -21.69 -4.82 -18.49
N LEU A 451 -20.45 -4.94 -18.99
CA LEU A 451 -20.15 -4.75 -20.41
C LEU A 451 -20.86 -5.76 -21.31
N GLN A 452 -20.87 -7.06 -20.94
CA GLN A 452 -21.60 -8.11 -21.65
C GLN A 452 -23.10 -7.82 -21.73
N LYS A 453 -23.68 -7.35 -20.62
CA LYS A 453 -25.12 -6.99 -20.58
C LYS A 453 -25.44 -5.80 -21.46
N ARG A 454 -24.58 -4.78 -21.53
CA ARG A 454 -24.82 -3.53 -22.26
C ARG A 454 -24.45 -3.61 -23.74
N PHE A 455 -23.37 -4.28 -24.09
CA PHE A 455 -22.79 -4.30 -25.44
C PHE A 455 -22.78 -5.68 -26.09
N GLY A 456 -23.18 -6.74 -25.37
CA GLY A 456 -23.10 -8.12 -25.86
C GLY A 456 -21.68 -8.69 -25.81
N ILE A 457 -21.51 -9.84 -26.47
CA ILE A 457 -20.22 -10.53 -26.54
C ILE A 457 -19.46 -10.02 -27.77
N ILE A 458 -18.34 -9.32 -27.51
CA ILE A 458 -17.44 -8.80 -28.53
C ILE A 458 -16.10 -9.52 -28.40
N LYS A 459 -15.70 -10.26 -29.44
CA LYS A 459 -14.47 -11.05 -29.44
C LYS A 459 -13.24 -10.17 -29.16
N GLY A 460 -12.45 -10.59 -28.18
CA GLY A 460 -11.23 -9.90 -27.74
C GLY A 460 -11.48 -8.69 -26.84
N VAL A 461 -12.74 -8.34 -26.53
CA VAL A 461 -13.08 -7.20 -25.65
C VAL A 461 -13.97 -7.63 -24.49
N THR A 462 -15.14 -8.22 -24.76
CA THR A 462 -16.12 -8.62 -23.73
C THR A 462 -16.38 -10.13 -23.68
N ASP A 463 -15.62 -10.92 -24.39
CA ASP A 463 -15.80 -12.38 -24.54
C ASP A 463 -15.28 -13.19 -23.32
N LYS A 464 -14.76 -12.52 -22.31
CA LYS A 464 -14.23 -13.12 -21.08
C LYS A 464 -14.99 -12.67 -19.85
N ASN A 465 -14.86 -13.42 -18.76
CA ASN A 465 -15.45 -13.07 -17.48
C ASN A 465 -14.55 -12.14 -16.63
N TYR A 466 -13.59 -11.49 -17.24
CA TYR A 466 -12.70 -10.50 -16.62
C TYR A 466 -12.30 -9.46 -17.67
N ILE A 467 -11.76 -8.35 -17.21
CA ILE A 467 -11.10 -7.32 -18.03
C ILE A 467 -9.65 -7.18 -17.60
N THR A 468 -8.81 -6.62 -18.47
CA THR A 468 -7.41 -6.37 -18.14
C THR A 468 -7.32 -5.29 -17.07
N ASN A 469 -6.50 -5.55 -16.05
CA ASN A 469 -6.28 -4.62 -14.95
C ASN A 469 -5.44 -3.42 -15.43
N SER A 470 -5.90 -2.22 -15.12
CA SER A 470 -5.19 -0.94 -15.35
C SER A 470 -4.46 -0.88 -16.71
N TYR A 471 -3.14 -0.69 -16.71
CA TYR A 471 -2.26 -0.57 -17.89
C TYR A 471 -1.65 -1.89 -18.36
N HIS A 472 -1.96 -3.01 -17.71
CA HIS A 472 -1.29 -4.28 -18.01
C HIS A 472 -1.56 -4.74 -19.44
N VAL A 473 -0.57 -5.44 -19.98
CA VAL A 473 -0.71 -6.14 -21.25
C VAL A 473 -1.67 -7.32 -21.05
N HIS A 474 -2.53 -7.56 -22.03
CA HIS A 474 -3.49 -8.65 -21.94
C HIS A 474 -2.77 -10.01 -21.80
N VAL A 475 -3.26 -10.87 -20.91
CA VAL A 475 -2.60 -12.16 -20.56
C VAL A 475 -2.41 -13.13 -21.72
N THR A 476 -3.10 -12.95 -22.84
CA THR A 476 -2.92 -13.75 -24.06
C THR A 476 -1.83 -13.22 -24.99
N GLU A 477 -1.23 -12.07 -24.70
CA GLU A 477 -0.13 -11.53 -25.48
C GLU A 477 1.13 -12.34 -25.22
N ASN A 478 1.76 -12.81 -26.29
CA ASN A 478 3.08 -13.44 -26.19
C ASN A 478 4.15 -12.35 -26.16
N ILE A 479 4.48 -11.92 -24.96
CA ILE A 479 5.46 -10.85 -24.70
C ILE A 479 6.53 -11.36 -23.74
N ASP A 480 7.79 -11.13 -24.06
CA ASP A 480 8.91 -11.49 -23.20
C ASP A 480 9.06 -10.53 -21.99
N ALA A 481 9.83 -10.94 -21.00
CA ALA A 481 10.02 -10.17 -19.77
C ALA A 481 10.66 -8.78 -20.01
N PHE A 482 11.61 -8.67 -20.94
CA PHE A 482 12.26 -7.39 -21.26
C PHE A 482 11.31 -6.43 -21.95
N SER A 483 10.54 -6.93 -22.93
CA SER A 483 9.49 -6.16 -23.59
C SER A 483 8.41 -5.73 -22.58
N THR A 484 8.05 -6.59 -21.63
CA THR A 484 7.11 -6.23 -20.55
C THR A 484 7.62 -5.04 -19.73
N VAL A 485 8.91 -4.99 -19.42
CA VAL A 485 9.53 -3.87 -18.72
C VAL A 485 9.43 -2.58 -19.53
N SER A 486 9.49 -2.63 -20.86
CA SER A 486 9.36 -1.44 -21.73
C SER A 486 7.98 -0.76 -21.65
N TYR A 487 6.97 -1.47 -21.15
CA TYR A 487 5.62 -0.92 -20.84
C TYR A 487 5.56 -0.20 -19.50
N THR A 488 6.63 -0.18 -18.72
CA THR A 488 6.72 0.64 -17.47
C THR A 488 6.55 2.14 -17.75
N HIS A 489 6.68 2.60 -18.99
CA HIS A 489 6.35 3.97 -19.38
C HIS A 489 4.87 4.32 -19.09
N LEU A 490 3.94 3.40 -19.30
CA LEU A 490 2.54 3.60 -18.92
C LEU A 490 2.39 3.76 -17.40
N ARG A 491 3.16 3.00 -16.63
CA ARG A 491 3.21 3.11 -15.18
C ARG A 491 3.85 4.43 -14.71
N ALA A 492 4.87 4.92 -15.40
CA ALA A 492 5.48 6.22 -15.07
C ALA A 492 4.48 7.37 -15.19
N HIS A 493 3.54 7.30 -16.14
CA HIS A 493 2.42 8.23 -16.23
C HIS A 493 1.40 8.08 -15.08
N GLU A 494 1.23 6.86 -14.55
CA GLU A 494 0.40 6.61 -13.37
C GLU A 494 0.93 7.30 -12.10
N THR A 495 2.25 7.37 -11.95
CA THR A 495 2.87 7.95 -10.74
C THR A 495 3.03 9.48 -10.78
N GLY A 496 2.57 10.15 -11.86
CA GLY A 496 2.57 11.62 -12.00
C GLY A 496 3.97 12.24 -11.97
N ARG A 497 4.43 12.76 -13.10
CA ARG A 497 5.45 13.80 -13.09
C ARG A 497 4.73 15.11 -12.76
N ASN A 498 4.90 15.61 -11.58
CA ASN A 498 4.63 17.00 -11.24
C ASN A 498 5.90 17.62 -10.69
#